data_a4b758fe0e4416e6e1a265399a2e78c4
#
_entry.id   a4b758fe0e4416e6e1a265399a2e78c4
#
_cell.length_a   1.000
_cell.length_b   1.000
_cell.length_c   1.000
_cell.angle_alpha   90.00
_cell.angle_beta   90.00
_cell.angle_gamma   90.00
#
_symmetry.space_group_name_H-M   'P 1'
#
loop_
_entity.id
_entity.type
_entity.pdbx_description
1 polymer ?
#
loop_
_entity_poly.entity_id
_entity_poly.type
_entity_poly.pdbx_seq_one_letter_code
_entity_poly.pdbx_strand_id
1 'polypeptide(L)'
;MKKRPFHILLCIAAALAFAFVAERSLRAESSARLVVVELFTSQGCSSCPAADAFLGELIEMRDDVLGLEFHVDYWDSLGRKDRFSSAESTARQRAYAKTLGLTYVYTPQMVINGSANEVGSDKMAVIAAIENAHKSYTRHLDITLAVNSAGGIDIAIPAADSGSGGQAAVTVWLVNFDRHFITDVTAGENDGRKMNNNHVVRGHKAIGTWHGDALNFSIDADQLVDMGASDGCAVLVQSGEFGAIFGAAALWLDGAS
;
A
#
# COMPACT_ATOMS: atom_id res chain seq x y z
N MET A 1 -15.45 -17.66 74.81
CA MET A 1 -15.18 -18.32 73.51
C MET A 1 -15.43 -17.32 72.42
N LYS A 2 -14.35 -16.81 71.78
CA LYS A 2 -14.39 -15.74 70.77
C LYS A 2 -14.56 -16.34 69.35
N LYS A 3 -15.67 -16.04 68.67
CA LYS A 3 -15.84 -16.34 67.23
C LYS A 3 -15.19 -15.24 66.44
N ARG A 4 -14.19 -15.58 65.62
CA ARG A 4 -13.50 -14.68 64.67
C ARG A 4 -14.29 -14.60 63.38
N PRO A 5 -14.33 -13.44 62.72
CA PRO A 5 -15.04 -13.26 61.41
C PRO A 5 -14.18 -13.76 60.25
N PHE A 6 -14.71 -14.75 59.52
CA PHE A 6 -14.09 -15.38 58.36
C PHE A 6 -14.61 -14.80 57.02
N HIS A 7 -15.10 -13.58 56.99
CA HIS A 7 -15.81 -13.04 55.81
C HIS A 7 -15.17 -11.85 55.10
N ILE A 8 -13.92 -11.47 55.44
CA ILE A 8 -13.28 -10.30 54.78
C ILE A 8 -12.26 -10.71 53.70
N LEU A 9 -11.88 -11.99 53.59
CA LEU A 9 -10.84 -12.39 52.60
C LEU A 9 -11.38 -12.75 51.20
N LEU A 10 -12.70 -12.86 51.02
CA LEU A 10 -13.28 -13.29 49.75
C LEU A 10 -13.60 -12.14 48.80
N CYS A 11 -13.63 -10.90 49.27
CA CYS A 11 -13.98 -9.73 48.42
C CYS A 11 -12.78 -9.07 47.74
N ILE A 12 -11.54 -9.37 48.16
CA ILE A 12 -10.32 -8.76 47.55
C ILE A 12 -9.83 -9.54 46.33
N ALA A 13 -10.14 -10.85 46.26
CA ALA A 13 -9.73 -11.68 45.11
C ALA A 13 -10.58 -11.44 43.87
N ALA A 14 -11.81 -10.94 43.98
CA ALA A 14 -12.68 -10.65 42.85
C ALA A 14 -12.38 -9.29 42.16
N ALA A 15 -11.76 -8.34 42.87
CA ALA A 15 -11.44 -7.03 42.35
C ALA A 15 -10.13 -7.00 41.49
N LEU A 16 -9.25 -7.99 41.65
CA LEU A 16 -8.00 -8.10 40.87
C LEU A 16 -8.15 -8.89 39.56
N ALA A 17 -9.26 -9.62 39.39
CA ALA A 17 -9.53 -10.35 38.16
C ALA A 17 -10.14 -9.48 37.03
N PHE A 18 -10.61 -8.26 37.34
CA PHE A 18 -11.25 -7.35 36.36
C PHE A 18 -10.32 -6.32 35.77
N ALA A 19 -9.05 -6.28 36.16
CA ALA A 19 -8.04 -5.33 35.64
C ALA A 19 -7.17 -5.92 34.50
N PHE A 20 -7.45 -7.13 34.03
CA PHE A 20 -6.79 -7.75 32.86
C PHE A 20 -7.74 -7.92 31.68
N VAL A 21 -8.65 -6.98 31.48
CA VAL A 21 -9.17 -6.73 30.14
C VAL A 21 -8.02 -6.03 29.42
N ALA A 22 -7.21 -6.86 28.77
CA ALA A 22 -6.15 -6.41 27.91
C ALA A 22 -6.67 -5.27 27.03
N GLU A 23 -6.13 -4.08 27.22
CA GLU A 23 -5.99 -3.14 26.14
C GLU A 23 -5.21 -3.88 25.03
N ARG A 24 -5.92 -4.56 24.16
CA ARG A 24 -5.44 -4.79 22.80
C ARG A 24 -5.38 -3.39 22.18
N SER A 25 -4.33 -2.66 22.52
CA SER A 25 -3.87 -1.58 21.73
C SER A 25 -3.74 -2.18 20.33
N LEU A 26 -4.66 -1.80 19.42
CA LEU A 26 -4.51 -2.02 18.01
C LEU A 26 -3.16 -1.39 17.68
N ARG A 27 -2.17 -2.26 17.49
CA ARG A 27 -0.79 -1.86 17.32
C ARG A 27 -0.76 -1.08 16.02
N ALA A 28 -0.58 0.24 16.12
CA ALA A 28 -0.14 1.02 14.99
C ALA A 28 1.11 0.34 14.47
N GLU A 29 1.06 -0.27 13.30
CA GLU A 29 2.25 -0.78 12.64
C GLU A 29 3.11 0.44 12.35
N SER A 30 4.18 0.59 13.15
CA SER A 30 5.25 1.52 12.85
C SER A 30 5.80 1.12 11.49
N SER A 31 5.68 2.00 10.50
CA SER A 31 6.14 1.73 9.15
C SER A 31 7.64 1.44 9.18
N ALA A 32 8.01 0.18 8.96
CA ALA A 32 9.34 -0.11 8.44
C ALA A 32 9.58 0.83 7.24
N ARG A 33 10.84 1.16 6.94
CA ARG A 33 11.16 1.97 5.75
C ARG A 33 10.77 1.20 4.50
N LEU A 34 9.51 1.28 4.13
CA LEU A 34 8.97 0.57 2.97
C LEU A 34 9.50 1.18 1.67
N VAL A 35 10.03 0.34 0.81
CA VAL A 35 10.23 0.68 -0.61
C VAL A 35 8.96 0.32 -1.35
N VAL A 36 8.35 1.31 -2.00
CA VAL A 36 7.14 1.09 -2.80
C VAL A 36 7.54 0.61 -4.19
N VAL A 37 6.99 -0.54 -4.60
CA VAL A 37 7.15 -1.12 -5.93
C VAL A 37 5.79 -1.16 -6.61
N GLU A 38 5.58 -0.31 -7.61
CA GLU A 38 4.35 -0.22 -8.38
C GLU A 38 4.52 -0.96 -9.70
N LEU A 39 3.88 -2.12 -9.84
CA LEU A 39 3.88 -2.90 -11.06
C LEU A 39 2.72 -2.46 -11.96
N PHE A 40 3.03 -1.95 -13.15
CA PHE A 40 2.06 -1.72 -14.22
C PHE A 40 2.00 -2.94 -15.12
N THR A 41 0.84 -3.61 -15.13
CA THR A 41 0.61 -4.92 -15.76
C THR A 41 -0.74 -4.97 -16.48
N SER A 42 -1.03 -6.08 -17.14
CA SER A 42 -2.35 -6.41 -17.68
C SER A 42 -2.46 -7.92 -17.93
N GLN A 43 -3.66 -8.47 -17.70
CA GLN A 43 -3.98 -9.85 -18.09
C GLN A 43 -3.92 -10.07 -19.61
N GLY A 44 -3.99 -9.01 -20.42
CA GLY A 44 -3.84 -9.06 -21.88
C GLY A 44 -2.38 -9.09 -22.38
N CYS A 45 -1.41 -8.85 -21.52
CA CYS A 45 0.01 -8.73 -21.88
C CYS A 45 0.74 -10.07 -21.69
N SER A 46 1.27 -10.68 -22.75
CA SER A 46 1.92 -12.00 -22.71
C SER A 46 3.23 -12.05 -21.92
N SER A 47 3.93 -10.93 -21.77
CA SER A 47 5.17 -10.82 -21.00
C SER A 47 4.94 -10.49 -19.51
N CYS A 48 3.71 -10.17 -19.11
CA CYS A 48 3.38 -9.74 -17.75
C CYS A 48 3.38 -10.85 -16.69
N PRO A 49 2.96 -12.11 -16.96
CA PRO A 49 2.82 -13.13 -15.91
C PRO A 49 4.09 -13.40 -15.10
N ALA A 50 5.28 -13.22 -15.70
CA ALA A 50 6.55 -13.38 -14.99
C ALA A 50 6.80 -12.28 -13.97
N ALA A 51 6.38 -11.04 -14.28
CA ALA A 51 6.49 -9.90 -13.38
C ALA A 51 5.43 -9.95 -12.27
N ASP A 52 4.20 -10.38 -12.57
CA ASP A 52 3.12 -10.57 -11.60
C ASP A 52 3.55 -11.61 -10.53
N ALA A 53 4.11 -12.74 -10.98
CA ALA A 53 4.64 -13.77 -10.08
C ALA A 53 5.81 -13.23 -9.23
N PHE A 54 6.71 -12.45 -9.84
CA PHE A 54 7.85 -11.88 -9.14
C PHE A 54 7.45 -10.82 -8.10
N LEU A 55 6.41 -10.01 -8.38
CA LEU A 55 5.87 -9.11 -7.37
C LEU A 55 5.34 -9.89 -6.16
N GLY A 56 4.64 -11.01 -6.38
CA GLY A 56 4.22 -11.91 -5.31
C GLY A 56 5.39 -12.44 -4.49
N GLU A 57 6.46 -12.91 -5.15
CA GLU A 57 7.70 -13.34 -4.48
C GLU A 57 8.32 -12.22 -3.62
N LEU A 58 8.35 -10.98 -4.13
CA LEU A 58 8.87 -9.82 -3.38
C LEU A 58 8.05 -9.53 -2.12
N ILE A 59 6.73 -9.52 -2.24
CA ILE A 59 5.80 -9.29 -1.12
C ILE A 59 5.95 -10.35 -0.02
N GLU A 60 6.13 -11.63 -0.42
CA GLU A 60 6.27 -12.74 0.53
C GLU A 60 7.64 -12.77 1.23
N MET A 61 8.71 -12.35 0.54
CA MET A 61 10.08 -12.49 1.04
C MET A 61 10.62 -11.23 1.73
N ARG A 62 9.97 -10.07 1.56
CA ARG A 62 10.51 -8.77 1.98
C ARG A 62 9.49 -7.93 2.74
N ASP A 63 9.61 -7.87 4.05
CA ASP A 63 8.79 -7.02 4.92
C ASP A 63 9.06 -5.52 4.72
N ASP A 64 10.13 -5.15 4.01
CA ASP A 64 10.53 -3.80 3.70
C ASP A 64 10.07 -3.32 2.30
N VAL A 65 9.24 -4.12 1.61
CA VAL A 65 8.67 -3.80 0.29
C VAL A 65 7.15 -3.74 0.35
N LEU A 66 6.59 -2.62 -0.10
CA LEU A 66 5.18 -2.50 -0.42
C LEU A 66 4.99 -2.67 -1.93
N GLY A 67 4.60 -3.87 -2.37
CA GLY A 67 4.23 -4.13 -3.76
C GLY A 67 2.78 -3.74 -4.01
N LEU A 68 2.52 -3.05 -5.12
CA LEU A 68 1.18 -2.64 -5.56
C LEU A 68 1.03 -2.93 -7.05
N GLU A 69 -0.03 -3.62 -7.43
CA GLU A 69 -0.27 -4.07 -8.82
C GLU A 69 -1.34 -3.20 -9.48
N PHE A 70 -0.93 -2.39 -10.45
CA PHE A 70 -1.79 -1.49 -11.22
C PHE A 70 -2.07 -2.07 -12.61
N HIS A 71 -3.32 -2.44 -12.88
CA HIS A 71 -3.72 -2.95 -14.18
C HIS A 71 -4.06 -1.81 -15.14
N VAL A 72 -3.37 -1.77 -16.30
CA VAL A 72 -3.58 -0.76 -17.34
C VAL A 72 -4.62 -1.23 -18.36
N ASP A 73 -5.37 -0.28 -18.94
CA ASP A 73 -6.50 -0.57 -19.82
C ASP A 73 -6.17 -0.59 -21.32
N TYR A 74 -4.97 -0.18 -21.75
CA TYR A 74 -4.65 -0.10 -23.18
C TYR A 74 -4.46 -1.47 -23.86
N TRP A 75 -4.41 -2.56 -23.10
CA TRP A 75 -4.45 -3.93 -23.63
C TRP A 75 -5.87 -4.48 -23.82
N ASP A 76 -6.90 -3.83 -23.27
CA ASP A 76 -8.29 -4.32 -23.31
C ASP A 76 -8.86 -4.42 -24.73
N SER A 77 -8.31 -3.66 -25.67
CA SER A 77 -8.70 -3.71 -27.09
C SER A 77 -8.26 -4.99 -27.83
N LEU A 78 -7.39 -5.82 -27.22
CA LEU A 78 -6.82 -7.02 -27.86
C LEU A 78 -7.57 -8.32 -27.57
N GLY A 79 -8.89 -8.24 -27.40
CA GLY A 79 -9.78 -9.41 -27.35
C GLY A 79 -10.38 -9.76 -26.00
N ARG A 80 -9.87 -9.21 -24.89
CA ARG A 80 -10.44 -9.37 -23.55
C ARG A 80 -10.19 -8.15 -22.69
N LYS A 81 -11.24 -7.67 -22.05
CA LYS A 81 -11.12 -6.66 -21.00
C LYS A 81 -10.55 -7.31 -19.73
N ASP A 82 -9.46 -6.78 -19.22
CA ASP A 82 -8.93 -7.12 -17.91
C ASP A 82 -9.88 -6.63 -16.83
N ARG A 83 -10.31 -7.52 -15.92
CA ARG A 83 -11.30 -7.20 -14.88
C ARG A 83 -10.81 -6.17 -13.85
N PHE A 84 -9.49 -5.95 -13.79
CA PHE A 84 -8.84 -5.05 -12.86
C PHE A 84 -8.35 -3.76 -13.54
N SER A 85 -8.37 -3.70 -14.87
CA SER A 85 -7.86 -2.55 -15.61
C SER A 85 -8.66 -1.28 -15.34
N SER A 86 -7.95 -0.17 -15.27
CA SER A 86 -8.56 1.14 -15.14
C SER A 86 -7.80 2.22 -15.93
N ALA A 87 -8.55 3.23 -16.38
CA ALA A 87 -7.97 4.41 -17.03
C ALA A 87 -7.08 5.22 -16.06
N GLU A 88 -7.40 5.17 -14.76
CA GLU A 88 -6.64 5.82 -13.70
C GLU A 88 -5.25 5.19 -13.54
N SER A 89 -5.16 3.85 -13.58
CA SER A 89 -3.88 3.13 -13.58
C SER A 89 -3.02 3.51 -14.79
N THR A 90 -3.63 3.56 -15.97
CA THR A 90 -2.95 4.01 -17.20
C THR A 90 -2.50 5.46 -17.11
N ALA A 91 -3.33 6.35 -16.54
CA ALA A 91 -2.98 7.76 -16.34
C ALA A 91 -1.79 7.90 -15.37
N ARG A 92 -1.77 7.14 -14.27
CA ARG A 92 -0.67 7.10 -13.30
C ARG A 92 0.63 6.65 -13.98
N GLN A 93 0.61 5.59 -14.78
CA GLN A 93 1.78 5.13 -15.53
C GLN A 93 2.31 6.20 -16.49
N ARG A 94 1.42 6.85 -17.25
CA ARG A 94 1.81 7.92 -18.19
C ARG A 94 2.39 9.13 -17.47
N ALA A 95 1.90 9.45 -16.29
CA ALA A 95 2.45 10.52 -15.48
C ALA A 95 3.87 10.17 -14.98
N TYR A 96 4.12 8.93 -14.56
CA TYR A 96 5.47 8.46 -14.26
C TYR A 96 6.39 8.51 -15.50
N ALA A 97 5.91 8.09 -16.68
CA ALA A 97 6.70 8.18 -17.90
C ALA A 97 7.17 9.63 -18.14
N LYS A 98 6.28 10.62 -17.97
CA LYS A 98 6.61 12.04 -18.09
C LYS A 98 7.64 12.49 -17.04
N THR A 99 7.44 12.13 -15.77
CA THR A 99 8.33 12.54 -14.67
C THR A 99 9.72 11.91 -14.77
N LEU A 100 9.78 10.65 -15.22
CA LEU A 100 11.02 9.89 -15.39
C LEU A 100 11.69 10.14 -16.76
N GLY A 101 11.11 10.97 -17.62
CA GLY A 101 11.66 11.30 -18.95
C GLY A 101 11.61 10.15 -19.94
N LEU A 102 10.66 9.21 -19.78
CA LEU A 102 10.50 8.08 -20.69
C LEU A 102 9.74 8.52 -21.95
N THR A 103 10.12 7.96 -23.10
CA THR A 103 9.51 8.27 -24.39
C THR A 103 8.22 7.51 -24.65
N TYR A 104 7.99 6.40 -23.95
CA TYR A 104 6.81 5.54 -24.06
C TYR A 104 6.50 4.83 -22.74
N VAL A 105 5.28 4.31 -22.62
CA VAL A 105 4.85 3.40 -21.56
C VAL A 105 4.94 1.95 -22.08
N TYR A 106 5.19 1.01 -21.18
CA TYR A 106 5.29 -0.41 -21.50
C TYR A 106 4.81 -1.28 -20.35
N THR A 107 4.51 -2.51 -20.60
CA THR A 107 4.24 -3.54 -19.58
C THR A 107 5.08 -4.81 -19.88
N PRO A 108 5.51 -5.53 -18.82
CA PRO A 108 5.42 -5.15 -17.42
C PRO A 108 6.46 -4.08 -17.04
N GLN A 109 6.03 -3.03 -16.35
CA GLN A 109 6.92 -1.99 -15.83
C GLN A 109 6.83 -1.94 -14.30
N MET A 110 7.96 -1.97 -13.59
CA MET A 110 8.02 -1.68 -12.16
C MET A 110 8.60 -0.29 -11.95
N VAL A 111 7.88 0.54 -11.18
CA VAL A 111 8.35 1.85 -10.71
C VAL A 111 8.70 1.71 -9.23
N ILE A 112 9.93 2.06 -8.88
CA ILE A 112 10.48 1.92 -7.54
C ILE A 112 10.56 3.30 -6.86
N ASN A 113 9.85 3.47 -5.74
CA ASN A 113 9.73 4.73 -4.99
C ASN A 113 9.47 5.96 -5.86
N GLY A 114 8.74 5.81 -6.98
CA GLY A 114 8.43 6.89 -7.91
C GLY A 114 9.64 7.54 -8.58
N SER A 115 10.85 6.99 -8.44
CA SER A 115 12.11 7.61 -8.86
C SER A 115 12.98 6.78 -9.81
N ALA A 116 12.72 5.48 -9.89
CA ALA A 116 13.38 4.57 -10.83
C ALA A 116 12.35 3.67 -11.49
N ASN A 117 12.65 3.14 -12.67
CA ASN A 117 11.80 2.16 -13.33
C ASN A 117 12.64 1.07 -14.00
N GLU A 118 12.10 -0.14 -14.00
CA GLU A 118 12.73 -1.31 -14.61
C GLU A 118 11.68 -2.17 -15.34
N VAL A 119 12.15 -3.02 -16.27
CA VAL A 119 11.29 -4.06 -16.81
C VAL A 119 10.93 -5.04 -15.70
N GLY A 120 9.64 -5.19 -15.40
CA GLY A 120 9.17 -5.91 -14.22
C GLY A 120 9.59 -7.39 -14.16
N SER A 121 9.92 -8.02 -15.30
CA SER A 121 10.45 -9.38 -15.38
C SER A 121 11.97 -9.48 -15.20
N ASP A 122 12.70 -8.35 -15.20
CA ASP A 122 14.15 -8.33 -14.91
C ASP A 122 14.38 -8.28 -13.38
N LYS A 123 14.32 -9.46 -12.76
CA LYS A 123 14.47 -9.61 -11.30
C LYS A 123 15.74 -8.95 -10.75
N MET A 124 16.86 -9.05 -11.48
CA MET A 124 18.14 -8.52 -11.01
C MET A 124 18.15 -6.99 -11.01
N ALA A 125 17.64 -6.37 -12.07
CA ALA A 125 17.54 -4.93 -12.17
C ALA A 125 16.59 -4.36 -11.11
N VAL A 126 15.42 -4.98 -10.93
CA VAL A 126 14.44 -4.58 -9.90
C VAL A 126 15.02 -4.68 -8.49
N ILE A 127 15.68 -5.80 -8.13
CA ILE A 127 16.31 -5.95 -6.81
C ILE A 127 17.38 -4.87 -6.61
N ALA A 128 18.23 -4.63 -7.62
CA ALA A 128 19.25 -3.58 -7.53
C ALA A 128 18.64 -2.18 -7.35
N ALA A 129 17.52 -1.89 -8.02
CA ALA A 129 16.80 -0.63 -7.86
C ALA A 129 16.20 -0.49 -6.44
N ILE A 130 15.62 -1.56 -5.87
CA ILE A 130 15.12 -1.58 -4.49
C ILE A 130 16.26 -1.31 -3.50
N GLU A 131 17.41 -1.99 -3.63
CA GLU A 131 18.58 -1.78 -2.77
C GLU A 131 19.14 -0.35 -2.88
N ASN A 132 19.13 0.22 -4.10
CA ASN A 132 19.52 1.62 -4.28
C ASN A 132 18.51 2.59 -3.67
N ALA A 133 17.21 2.29 -3.75
CA ALA A 133 16.18 3.09 -3.09
C ALA A 133 16.39 3.12 -1.58
N HIS A 134 16.70 1.99 -0.92
CA HIS A 134 17.05 1.95 0.50
C HIS A 134 18.26 2.82 0.86
N LYS A 135 19.31 2.79 0.05
CA LYS A 135 20.54 3.56 0.29
C LYS A 135 20.34 5.06 0.08
N SER A 136 19.48 5.44 -0.85
CA SER A 136 19.22 6.84 -1.22
C SER A 136 18.11 7.49 -0.39
N TYR A 137 17.52 6.79 0.57
CA TYR A 137 16.46 7.29 1.46
C TYR A 137 17.02 8.38 2.39
N THR A 138 17.17 9.60 1.86
CA THR A 138 17.63 10.77 2.64
C THR A 138 16.50 11.40 3.48
N ARG A 139 15.26 11.05 3.21
CA ARG A 139 14.06 11.50 3.93
C ARG A 139 13.12 10.32 4.08
N HIS A 140 12.81 9.97 5.30
CA HIS A 140 11.79 9.00 5.62
C HIS A 140 10.75 9.64 6.52
N LEU A 141 9.48 9.43 6.19
CA LEU A 141 8.35 9.86 7.01
C LEU A 141 7.73 8.61 7.65
N ASP A 142 7.76 8.56 8.98
CA ASP A 142 7.12 7.50 9.76
C ASP A 142 5.60 7.75 9.81
N ILE A 143 4.89 7.30 8.77
CA ILE A 143 3.43 7.42 8.67
C ILE A 143 2.79 6.39 9.57
N THR A 144 1.81 6.80 10.37
CA THR A 144 1.03 5.88 11.19
C THR A 144 -0.37 5.72 10.62
N LEU A 145 -0.82 4.47 10.49
CA LEU A 145 -2.19 4.10 10.12
C LEU A 145 -2.82 3.30 11.25
N ALA A 146 -4.07 3.59 11.56
CA ALA A 146 -4.83 2.82 12.54
C ALA A 146 -6.30 2.70 12.11
N VAL A 147 -6.91 1.52 12.32
CA VAL A 147 -8.36 1.39 12.19
C VAL A 147 -9.01 2.11 13.37
N ASN A 148 -9.93 3.02 13.08
CA ASN A 148 -10.69 3.72 14.12
C ASN A 148 -11.94 2.94 14.57
N SER A 149 -12.59 3.40 15.63
CA SER A 149 -13.75 2.72 16.21
C SER A 149 -15.00 2.68 15.31
N ALA A 150 -15.02 3.48 14.24
CA ALA A 150 -16.09 3.52 13.25
C ALA A 150 -15.79 2.61 12.02
N GLY A 151 -14.68 1.83 12.04
CA GLY A 151 -14.27 1.00 10.91
C GLY A 151 -13.58 1.75 9.78
N GLY A 152 -13.36 3.04 9.94
CA GLY A 152 -12.52 3.85 9.05
C GLY A 152 -11.05 3.80 9.46
N ILE A 153 -10.23 4.66 8.87
CA ILE A 153 -8.80 4.74 9.18
C ILE A 153 -8.40 6.15 9.63
N ASP A 154 -7.55 6.21 10.64
CA ASP A 154 -6.84 7.42 11.04
C ASP A 154 -5.40 7.37 10.51
N ILE A 155 -4.96 8.47 9.92
CA ILE A 155 -3.66 8.63 9.26
C ILE A 155 -2.93 9.77 9.94
N ALA A 156 -1.72 9.52 10.46
CA ALA A 156 -0.87 10.55 11.00
C ALA A 156 0.45 10.62 10.20
N ILE A 157 0.75 11.80 9.67
CA ILE A 157 1.99 12.12 8.97
C ILE A 157 2.78 13.08 9.85
N PRO A 158 4.03 12.76 10.26
CA PRO A 158 4.81 13.62 11.13
C PRO A 158 5.23 14.92 10.43
N ALA A 159 5.67 15.90 11.23
CA ALA A 159 6.36 17.04 10.69
C ALA A 159 7.71 16.61 10.07
N ALA A 160 8.13 17.34 9.04
CA ALA A 160 9.48 17.15 8.49
C ALA A 160 10.54 17.57 9.52
N ASP A 161 11.70 16.93 9.47
CA ASP A 161 12.85 17.34 10.29
C ASP A 161 13.25 18.79 9.99
N SER A 162 13.67 19.49 11.05
CA SER A 162 14.09 20.89 10.98
C SER A 162 15.24 21.05 9.97
N GLY A 163 15.01 21.71 8.86
CA GLY A 163 16.00 21.94 7.80
C GLY A 163 15.51 21.67 6.38
N SER A 164 14.34 21.10 6.21
CA SER A 164 13.72 20.82 4.90
C SER A 164 12.87 22.01 4.38
N GLY A 165 13.23 23.23 4.73
CA GLY A 165 12.50 24.44 4.32
C GLY A 165 12.33 24.55 2.80
N GLY A 166 11.13 24.89 2.34
CA GLY A 166 10.83 25.20 0.94
C GLY A 166 10.52 23.99 0.08
N GLN A 167 9.79 22.99 0.59
CA GLN A 167 9.39 21.84 -0.22
C GLN A 167 8.28 22.22 -1.22
N ALA A 168 8.45 21.74 -2.47
CA ALA A 168 7.33 21.63 -3.40
C ALA A 168 6.19 20.85 -2.72
N ALA A 169 4.94 21.22 -3.06
CA ALA A 169 3.78 20.51 -2.53
C ALA A 169 3.91 19.01 -2.71
N VAL A 170 3.65 18.26 -1.65
CA VAL A 170 3.76 16.80 -1.60
C VAL A 170 2.35 16.23 -1.53
N THR A 171 2.00 15.39 -2.48
CA THR A 171 0.68 14.78 -2.54
C THR A 171 0.62 13.58 -1.59
N VAL A 172 -0.46 13.50 -0.82
CA VAL A 172 -0.80 12.34 0.00
C VAL A 172 -1.82 11.52 -0.77
N TRP A 173 -1.43 10.29 -1.14
CA TRP A 173 -2.28 9.33 -1.83
C TRP A 173 -2.81 8.28 -0.87
N LEU A 174 -4.09 7.96 -0.98
CA LEU A 174 -4.69 6.75 -0.45
C LEU A 174 -4.84 5.76 -1.60
N VAL A 175 -4.34 4.54 -1.39
CA VAL A 175 -4.39 3.44 -2.37
C VAL A 175 -5.07 2.26 -1.70
N ASN A 176 -6.19 1.81 -2.25
CA ASN A 176 -6.88 0.62 -1.81
C ASN A 176 -6.53 -0.57 -2.69
N PHE A 177 -6.32 -1.73 -2.09
CA PHE A 177 -5.93 -2.93 -2.82
C PHE A 177 -6.49 -4.21 -2.19
N ASP A 178 -6.70 -5.21 -3.03
CA ASP A 178 -7.04 -6.56 -2.60
C ASP A 178 -5.78 -7.44 -2.57
N ARG A 179 -5.75 -8.39 -1.64
CA ARG A 179 -4.56 -9.18 -1.32
C ARG A 179 -4.09 -10.07 -2.46
N HIS A 180 -5.00 -10.85 -3.00
CA HIS A 180 -4.65 -11.86 -3.98
C HIS A 180 -5.85 -12.30 -4.82
N PHE A 181 -5.61 -12.48 -6.12
CA PHE A 181 -6.57 -13.08 -7.05
C PHE A 181 -5.93 -14.15 -7.93
N ILE A 182 -6.70 -15.20 -8.19
CA ILE A 182 -6.41 -16.14 -9.26
C ILE A 182 -7.46 -15.94 -10.35
N THR A 183 -7.02 -15.67 -11.57
CA THR A 183 -7.90 -15.47 -12.72
C THR A 183 -7.61 -16.48 -13.81
N ASP A 184 -8.63 -17.21 -14.25
CA ASP A 184 -8.57 -18.00 -15.48
C ASP A 184 -8.74 -17.08 -16.67
N VAL A 185 -7.69 -16.91 -17.47
CA VAL A 185 -7.72 -16.08 -18.68
C VAL A 185 -8.29 -16.89 -19.82
N THR A 186 -9.39 -16.40 -20.43
CA THR A 186 -10.17 -17.17 -21.43
C THR A 186 -10.13 -16.55 -22.82
N ALA A 187 -9.27 -15.55 -23.07
CA ALA A 187 -9.03 -14.94 -24.38
C ALA A 187 -7.78 -14.06 -24.35
N GLY A 188 -7.29 -13.64 -25.53
CA GLY A 188 -6.10 -12.78 -25.69
C GLY A 188 -4.80 -13.59 -25.62
N GLU A 189 -3.67 -12.89 -25.45
CA GLU A 189 -2.33 -13.51 -25.51
C GLU A 189 -2.04 -14.49 -24.37
N ASN A 190 -2.79 -14.41 -23.26
CA ASN A 190 -2.68 -15.29 -22.11
C ASN A 190 -3.84 -16.32 -22.02
N ASP A 191 -4.54 -16.57 -23.12
CA ASP A 191 -5.63 -17.56 -23.15
C ASP A 191 -5.21 -18.91 -22.60
N GLY A 192 -6.07 -19.51 -21.75
CA GLY A 192 -5.84 -20.79 -21.07
C GLY A 192 -4.89 -20.73 -19.87
N ARG A 193 -4.33 -19.57 -19.51
CA ARG A 193 -3.45 -19.43 -18.33
C ARG A 193 -4.24 -19.09 -17.07
N LYS A 194 -3.74 -19.58 -15.92
CA LYS A 194 -4.10 -19.06 -14.60
C LYS A 194 -3.10 -17.99 -14.22
N MET A 195 -3.57 -16.75 -14.00
CA MET A 195 -2.75 -15.65 -13.53
C MET A 195 -2.97 -15.40 -12.05
N ASN A 196 -1.88 -15.23 -11.32
CA ASN A 196 -1.87 -14.83 -9.92
C ASN A 196 -1.54 -13.35 -9.86
N ASN A 197 -2.44 -12.56 -9.27
CA ASN A 197 -2.27 -11.12 -9.09
C ASN A 197 -2.25 -10.83 -7.58
N ASN A 198 -1.33 -9.99 -7.14
CA ASN A 198 -1.08 -9.73 -5.73
C ASN A 198 -1.15 -8.23 -5.45
N HIS A 199 -1.76 -7.85 -4.32
CA HIS A 199 -1.97 -6.44 -3.95
C HIS A 199 -2.54 -5.61 -5.11
N VAL A 200 -3.63 -6.15 -5.69
CA VAL A 200 -4.29 -5.57 -6.86
C VAL A 200 -4.97 -4.26 -6.47
N VAL A 201 -4.51 -3.16 -7.02
CA VAL A 201 -5.06 -1.83 -6.74
C VAL A 201 -6.49 -1.73 -7.32
N ARG A 202 -7.43 -1.38 -6.44
CA ARG A 202 -8.85 -1.20 -6.77
C ARG A 202 -9.21 0.27 -6.96
N GLY A 203 -8.48 1.14 -6.28
CA GLY A 203 -8.65 2.57 -6.40
C GLY A 203 -7.48 3.32 -5.76
N HIS A 204 -7.19 4.51 -6.28
CA HIS A 204 -6.24 5.42 -5.65
C HIS A 204 -6.73 6.85 -5.80
N LYS A 205 -6.52 7.65 -4.75
CA LYS A 205 -7.03 9.02 -4.69
C LYS A 205 -6.07 9.92 -3.92
N ALA A 206 -5.84 11.13 -4.43
CA ALA A 206 -5.20 12.17 -3.64
C ALA A 206 -6.16 12.62 -2.53
N ILE A 207 -5.74 12.47 -1.27
CA ILE A 207 -6.53 12.82 -0.09
C ILE A 207 -6.08 14.14 0.55
N GLY A 208 -4.95 14.69 0.13
CA GLY A 208 -4.47 15.98 0.61
C GLY A 208 -3.08 16.32 0.12
N THR A 209 -2.59 17.45 0.62
CA THR A 209 -1.25 17.96 0.36
C THR A 209 -0.52 18.18 1.68
N TRP A 210 0.69 17.67 1.77
CA TRP A 210 1.56 17.87 2.93
C TRP A 210 2.61 18.94 2.62
N HIS A 211 2.79 19.89 3.56
CA HIS A 211 3.68 21.04 3.42
C HIS A 211 4.83 21.05 4.44
N GLY A 212 5.06 19.92 5.10
CA GLY A 212 6.14 19.78 6.09
C GLY A 212 5.68 19.85 7.54
N ASP A 213 4.49 20.30 7.83
CA ASP A 213 3.89 20.28 9.18
C ASP A 213 3.23 18.94 9.46
N ALA A 214 3.08 18.57 10.74
CA ALA A 214 2.34 17.37 11.11
C ALA A 214 0.89 17.46 10.59
N LEU A 215 0.41 16.39 9.97
CA LEU A 215 -0.89 16.34 9.31
C LEU A 215 -1.64 15.07 9.72
N ASN A 216 -2.92 15.23 10.09
CA ASN A 216 -3.78 14.11 10.42
C ASN A 216 -5.02 14.11 9.52
N PHE A 217 -5.42 12.90 9.11
CA PHE A 217 -6.64 12.64 8.37
C PHE A 217 -7.45 11.55 9.06
N SER A 218 -8.77 11.59 8.88
CA SER A 218 -9.66 10.45 9.13
C SER A 218 -10.41 10.16 7.85
N ILE A 219 -10.42 8.93 7.43
CA ILE A 219 -11.18 8.43 6.28
C ILE A 219 -12.26 7.50 6.81
N ASP A 220 -13.49 7.80 6.48
CA ASP A 220 -14.64 7.00 6.93
C ASP A 220 -14.69 5.64 6.21
N ALA A 221 -15.30 4.65 6.86
CA ALA A 221 -15.46 3.29 6.29
C ALA A 221 -16.15 3.32 4.92
N ASP A 222 -17.20 4.12 4.75
CA ASP A 222 -17.92 4.24 3.48
C ASP A 222 -17.02 4.77 2.34
N GLN A 223 -16.12 5.70 2.65
CA GLN A 223 -15.15 6.22 1.66
C GLN A 223 -14.15 5.15 1.22
N LEU A 224 -13.75 4.25 2.12
CA LEU A 224 -12.88 3.11 1.78
C LEU A 224 -13.62 2.12 0.85
N VAL A 225 -14.87 1.82 1.17
CA VAL A 225 -15.73 0.94 0.36
C VAL A 225 -15.97 1.53 -1.03
N ASP A 226 -16.26 2.83 -1.14
CA ASP A 226 -16.47 3.52 -2.42
C ASP A 226 -15.24 3.46 -3.34
N MET A 227 -14.04 3.29 -2.79
CA MET A 227 -12.83 3.07 -3.55
C MET A 227 -12.62 1.61 -3.98
N GLY A 228 -13.56 0.72 -3.67
CA GLY A 228 -13.66 -0.64 -4.20
C GLY A 228 -12.70 -1.68 -3.61
N ALA A 229 -11.91 -1.33 -2.59
CA ALA A 229 -11.05 -2.29 -1.92
C ALA A 229 -11.71 -2.90 -0.69
N SER A 230 -11.28 -4.08 -0.34
CA SER A 230 -11.78 -4.81 0.82
C SER A 230 -10.69 -5.34 1.75
N ASP A 231 -9.48 -5.59 1.26
CA ASP A 231 -8.45 -6.31 2.03
C ASP A 231 -7.45 -5.37 2.71
N GLY A 232 -7.05 -4.28 2.04
CA GLY A 232 -6.05 -3.38 2.58
C GLY A 232 -6.02 -1.99 1.94
N CYS A 233 -5.34 -1.09 2.63
CA CYS A 233 -5.05 0.24 2.12
C CYS A 233 -3.61 0.64 2.40
N ALA A 234 -3.08 1.54 1.58
CA ALA A 234 -1.79 2.16 1.76
C ALA A 234 -1.89 3.68 1.65
N VAL A 235 -1.04 4.38 2.38
CA VAL A 235 -0.83 5.81 2.23
C VAL A 235 0.57 6.04 1.69
N LEU A 236 0.66 6.83 0.60
CA LEU A 236 1.91 7.21 -0.02
C LEU A 236 2.06 8.74 0.06
N VAL A 237 3.22 9.21 0.52
CA VAL A 237 3.56 10.64 0.53
C VAL A 237 4.58 10.89 -0.57
N GLN A 238 4.14 11.57 -1.64
CA GLN A 238 4.83 11.63 -2.91
C GLN A 238 5.12 13.06 -3.36
N SER A 239 6.33 13.32 -3.82
CA SER A 239 6.75 14.63 -4.34
C SER A 239 5.94 15.04 -5.56
N GLY A 240 5.37 16.23 -5.57
CA GLY A 240 4.42 16.64 -6.59
C GLY A 240 3.27 15.65 -6.69
N GLU A 241 2.85 15.30 -7.88
CA GLU A 241 1.85 14.26 -8.10
C GLU A 241 2.50 12.87 -8.27
N PHE A 242 3.61 12.76 -9.02
CA PHE A 242 4.20 11.49 -9.46
C PHE A 242 5.74 11.49 -9.42
N GLY A 243 6.34 12.19 -8.46
CA GLY A 243 7.77 12.16 -8.20
C GLY A 243 8.16 11.10 -7.18
N ALA A 244 9.30 11.31 -6.50
CA ALA A 244 9.79 10.40 -5.47
C ALA A 244 8.80 10.26 -4.30
N ILE A 245 8.64 9.03 -3.80
CA ILE A 245 7.86 8.72 -2.60
C ILE A 245 8.80 8.85 -1.39
N PHE A 246 8.40 9.68 -0.42
CA PHE A 246 9.17 9.97 0.80
C PHE A 246 8.74 9.13 2.01
N GLY A 247 7.57 8.53 1.96
CA GLY A 247 7.04 7.68 3.00
C GLY A 247 5.87 6.87 2.49
N ALA A 248 5.72 5.68 3.05
CA ALA A 248 4.60 4.80 2.79
C ALA A 248 4.26 4.02 4.06
N ALA A 249 2.99 3.75 4.25
CA ALA A 249 2.50 2.83 5.25
C ALA A 249 1.33 2.04 4.67
N ALA A 250 1.15 0.80 5.09
CA ALA A 250 0.04 -0.05 4.67
C ALA A 250 -0.65 -0.64 5.89
N LEU A 251 -1.94 -0.92 5.76
CA LEU A 251 -2.78 -1.50 6.79
C LEU A 251 -3.73 -2.52 6.17
N TRP A 252 -3.86 -3.68 6.83
CA TRP A 252 -4.85 -4.70 6.49
C TRP A 252 -6.17 -4.39 7.20
N LEU A 253 -7.28 -4.46 6.46
CA LEU A 253 -8.62 -4.09 6.95
C LEU A 253 -9.40 -5.28 7.49
N ASP A 254 -8.94 -6.50 7.27
CA ASP A 254 -9.59 -7.78 7.63
C ASP A 254 -9.54 -8.14 9.14
N GLY A 255 -9.12 -7.22 9.99
CA GLY A 255 -9.21 -7.32 11.45
C GLY A 255 -10.37 -6.54 12.09
N ALA A 256 -11.23 -5.89 11.30
CA ALA A 256 -12.28 -4.97 11.75
C ALA A 256 -13.69 -5.59 11.80
N SER A 257 -13.81 -6.92 11.75
CA SER A 257 -15.11 -7.64 11.88
C SER A 257 -15.27 -8.33 13.23
#